data_4be0540dada37e5eee56ceaa04761213
#
_entry.id   4be0540dada37e5eee56ceaa04761213
#
_cell.length_a   1.000
_cell.length_b   1.000
_cell.length_c   1.000
_cell.angle_alpha   90.00
_cell.angle_beta   90.00
_cell.angle_gamma   90.00
#
_symmetry.space_group_name_H-M   'P 1'
#
loop_
_entity.id
_entity.type
_entity.pdbx_description
1 polymer ?
#
loop_
_entity_poly.entity_id
_entity_poly.type
_entity_poly.pdbx_seq_one_letter_code
_entity_poly.pdbx_strand_id
1 'polypeptide(L)'
;MPLGSNLHRPECVLVGRDNSVYVPDWRGGVTRIAPDGSQQTWLAHNPPVELRPNGIAITLDGSFLLANLADAGGVWRLRRDGTLRPFLQELEKKALPPTNFVLRDGDRTWISISTWQRPRQQAWRPHVADGFIVLVDRQGARIVADGLHYTNEVRPDSTGRWLYVVETFGRRVSRFRIAVNGDLTEREVLLTLGDGNFPDGLAFDRQGRVWITSLISNRLLRFDSGRLSTMLEDVNEDYVAAVERAFATGGMRKEHLGPIPGTRLQHLTSVAFSADATELYLGSLHADCVYRAKVTK
;
A
#
# COMPACT_ATOMS: atom_id res chain seq x y z
N MET A 1 10.06 -0.81 17.77
CA MET A 1 11.41 -0.20 17.72
C MET A 1 11.64 0.32 16.31
N PRO A 2 12.31 1.46 16.11
CA PRO A 2 12.67 1.94 14.78
C PRO A 2 13.68 1.00 14.11
N LEU A 3 13.57 0.86 12.80
CA LEU A 3 14.48 0.14 11.91
C LEU A 3 14.79 1.04 10.72
N GLY A 4 16.08 1.27 10.46
CA GLY A 4 16.55 2.26 9.50
C GLY A 4 16.47 3.68 10.04
N SER A 5 16.96 4.65 9.26
CA SER A 5 16.94 6.08 9.57
C SER A 5 17.06 6.90 8.27
N ASN A 6 16.63 8.15 8.32
CA ASN A 6 16.66 9.05 7.16
C ASN A 6 15.95 8.47 5.93
N LEU A 7 14.90 7.67 6.14
CA LEU A 7 14.07 7.16 5.08
C LEU A 7 13.13 8.27 4.57
N HIS A 8 12.83 8.22 3.28
CA HIS A 8 11.98 9.23 2.64
C HIS A 8 10.63 8.62 2.30
N ARG A 9 9.67 8.72 3.21
CA ARG A 9 8.31 8.20 3.11
C ARG A 9 8.28 6.67 2.88
N PRO A 10 8.68 5.89 3.89
CA PRO A 10 8.68 4.43 3.83
C PRO A 10 7.25 3.86 3.92
N GLU A 11 6.40 4.17 2.92
CA GLU A 11 4.96 3.90 2.96
C GLU A 11 4.65 2.41 2.75
N CYS A 12 5.29 1.76 1.77
CA CYS A 12 5.16 0.33 1.53
C CYS A 12 6.35 -0.43 2.15
N VAL A 13 6.09 -1.60 2.69
CA VAL A 13 7.13 -2.45 3.28
C VAL A 13 7.11 -3.82 2.63
N LEU A 14 8.25 -4.24 2.06
CA LEU A 14 8.47 -5.62 1.61
C LEU A 14 9.55 -6.25 2.47
N VAL A 15 9.40 -7.55 2.76
CA VAL A 15 10.40 -8.32 3.49
C VAL A 15 10.94 -9.42 2.59
N GLY A 16 12.26 -9.45 2.42
CA GLY A 16 12.97 -10.49 1.70
C GLY A 16 13.10 -11.79 2.52
N ARG A 17 13.46 -12.87 1.85
CA ARG A 17 13.68 -14.17 2.51
C ARG A 17 14.84 -14.12 3.53
N ASP A 18 15.76 -13.20 3.36
CA ASP A 18 16.89 -12.91 4.25
C ASP A 18 16.52 -11.94 5.38
N ASN A 19 15.23 -11.66 5.57
CA ASN A 19 14.70 -10.64 6.48
C ASN A 19 15.18 -9.20 6.20
N SER A 20 15.77 -8.93 5.04
CA SER A 20 15.99 -7.55 4.60
C SER A 20 14.64 -6.88 4.34
N VAL A 21 14.51 -5.66 4.79
CA VAL A 21 13.32 -4.81 4.59
C VAL A 21 13.58 -3.86 3.43
N TYR A 22 12.63 -3.77 2.50
CA TYR A 22 12.68 -2.85 1.37
C TYR A 22 11.53 -1.86 1.47
N VAL A 23 11.82 -0.60 1.26
CA VAL A 23 10.83 0.49 1.29
C VAL A 23 11.01 1.41 0.08
N PRO A 24 9.93 2.05 -0.40
CA PRO A 24 10.05 3.09 -1.39
C PRO A 24 10.85 4.27 -0.83
N ASP A 25 11.47 4.99 -1.75
CA ASP A 25 12.18 6.23 -1.43
C ASP A 25 11.67 7.35 -2.35
N TRP A 26 11.06 8.37 -1.77
CA TRP A 26 10.47 9.47 -2.54
C TRP A 26 11.47 10.35 -3.30
N ARG A 27 12.77 10.12 -3.13
CA ARG A 27 13.82 10.66 -4.00
C ARG A 27 13.86 9.97 -5.38
N GLY A 28 13.02 8.97 -5.59
CA GLY A 28 12.85 8.27 -6.87
C GLY A 28 13.46 6.87 -6.90
N GLY A 29 13.30 6.08 -5.82
CA GLY A 29 13.89 4.76 -5.78
C GLY A 29 13.41 3.84 -4.67
N VAL A 30 14.32 2.99 -4.19
CA VAL A 30 14.09 1.98 -3.14
C VAL A 30 15.27 1.95 -2.19
N THR A 31 14.99 1.91 -0.89
CA THR A 31 15.99 1.63 0.15
C THR A 31 15.79 0.23 0.72
N ARG A 32 16.88 -0.54 0.78
CA ARG A 32 16.97 -1.81 1.52
C ARG A 32 17.60 -1.54 2.88
N ILE A 33 17.05 -2.15 3.90
CA ILE A 33 17.60 -2.20 5.25
C ILE A 33 17.90 -3.67 5.54
N ALA A 34 19.16 -4.01 5.75
CA ALA A 34 19.57 -5.36 6.09
C ALA A 34 19.26 -5.69 7.57
N PRO A 35 19.25 -6.97 7.98
CA PRO A 35 19.01 -7.36 9.37
C PRO A 35 19.98 -6.75 10.39
N ASP A 36 21.22 -6.43 9.97
CA ASP A 36 22.24 -5.73 10.77
C ASP A 36 22.02 -4.21 10.86
N GLY A 37 20.98 -3.68 10.20
CA GLY A 37 20.64 -2.26 10.14
C GLY A 37 21.37 -1.47 9.05
N SER A 38 22.28 -2.08 8.30
CA SER A 38 22.93 -1.41 7.16
C SER A 38 21.93 -1.08 6.06
N GLN A 39 22.10 0.08 5.42
CA GLN A 39 21.17 0.58 4.41
C GLN A 39 21.84 0.70 3.05
N GLN A 40 21.10 0.37 2.00
CA GLN A 40 21.49 0.56 0.62
C GLN A 40 20.32 1.15 -0.16
N THR A 41 20.55 2.26 -0.86
CA THR A 41 19.53 2.94 -1.65
C THR A 41 19.89 2.89 -3.15
N TRP A 42 18.90 2.58 -3.97
CA TRP A 42 18.98 2.66 -5.42
C TRP A 42 18.01 3.73 -5.90
N LEU A 43 18.52 4.78 -6.51
CA LEU A 43 17.75 5.88 -7.09
C LEU A 43 17.81 5.82 -8.62
N ALA A 44 16.76 6.26 -9.27
CA ALA A 44 16.73 6.42 -10.72
C ALA A 44 17.70 7.52 -11.17
N HIS A 45 18.50 7.23 -12.19
CA HIS A 45 19.38 8.21 -12.81
C HIS A 45 18.60 9.00 -13.86
N ASN A 46 18.56 10.33 -13.71
CA ASN A 46 17.91 11.26 -14.66
C ASN A 46 16.51 10.79 -15.09
N PRO A 47 15.57 10.60 -14.16
CA PRO A 47 14.24 10.15 -14.51
C PRO A 47 13.54 11.16 -15.43
N PRO A 48 12.83 10.70 -16.48
CA PRO A 48 12.15 11.58 -17.44
C PRO A 48 10.92 12.28 -16.85
N VAL A 49 10.49 11.87 -15.66
CA VAL A 49 9.34 12.39 -14.92
C VAL A 49 9.66 12.46 -13.45
N GLU A 50 8.88 13.21 -12.69
CA GLU A 50 8.93 13.15 -11.23
C GLU A 50 8.54 11.74 -10.77
N LEU A 51 9.36 11.16 -9.90
CA LEU A 51 9.09 9.87 -9.27
C LEU A 51 8.81 10.06 -7.79
N ARG A 52 7.67 9.54 -7.36
CA ARG A 52 7.27 9.39 -5.96
C ARG A 52 6.81 7.95 -5.74
N PRO A 53 7.74 7.00 -5.64
CA PRO A 53 7.38 5.60 -5.44
C PRO A 53 6.54 5.42 -4.18
N ASN A 54 5.42 4.69 -4.31
CA ASN A 54 4.51 4.38 -3.21
C ASN A 54 4.54 2.87 -2.94
N GLY A 55 3.81 2.07 -3.71
CA GLY A 55 3.97 0.64 -3.71
C GLY A 55 5.19 0.21 -4.50
N ILE A 56 5.90 -0.82 -4.04
CA ILE A 56 7.05 -1.40 -4.72
C ILE A 56 6.91 -2.92 -4.81
N ALA A 57 7.53 -3.52 -5.82
CA ALA A 57 7.66 -4.97 -5.94
C ALA A 57 9.06 -5.34 -6.46
N ILE A 58 9.56 -6.50 -6.06
CA ILE A 58 10.85 -7.02 -6.53
C ILE A 58 10.59 -8.04 -7.65
N THR A 59 11.26 -7.88 -8.79
CA THR A 59 11.17 -8.81 -9.92
C THR A 59 12.17 -9.95 -9.79
N LEU A 60 12.00 -11.01 -10.58
CA LEU A 60 12.88 -12.19 -10.54
C LEU A 60 14.35 -11.88 -10.86
N ASP A 61 14.63 -10.86 -11.68
CA ASP A 61 16.00 -10.40 -11.98
C ASP A 61 16.55 -9.41 -10.93
N GLY A 62 15.82 -9.19 -9.85
CA GLY A 62 16.21 -8.31 -8.75
C GLY A 62 15.98 -6.82 -9.02
N SER A 63 15.37 -6.43 -10.15
CA SER A 63 14.89 -5.07 -10.38
C SER A 63 13.68 -4.76 -9.50
N PHE A 64 13.30 -3.48 -9.45
CA PHE A 64 12.13 -3.04 -8.72
C PHE A 64 11.04 -2.54 -9.68
N LEU A 65 9.79 -2.85 -9.40
CA LEU A 65 8.65 -2.13 -9.95
C LEU A 65 8.24 -1.06 -8.93
N LEU A 66 8.00 0.15 -9.44
CA LEU A 66 7.65 1.33 -8.65
C LEU A 66 6.28 1.83 -9.11
N ALA A 67 5.28 1.78 -8.26
CA ALA A 67 4.02 2.48 -8.49
C ALA A 67 4.26 3.98 -8.23
N ASN A 68 4.15 4.80 -9.28
CA ASN A 68 4.46 6.23 -9.18
C ASN A 68 3.24 7.03 -8.75
N LEU A 69 3.30 7.63 -7.58
CA LEU A 69 2.24 8.46 -7.01
C LEU A 69 2.31 9.92 -7.45
N ALA A 70 3.38 10.35 -8.16
CA ALA A 70 3.44 11.66 -8.80
C ALA A 70 2.44 11.76 -9.96
N ASP A 71 2.19 12.98 -10.44
CA ASP A 71 1.16 13.25 -11.46
C ASP A 71 1.36 12.49 -12.78
N ALA A 72 2.60 12.16 -13.13
CA ALA A 72 2.91 11.32 -14.30
C ALA A 72 2.32 9.91 -14.18
N GLY A 73 2.13 9.40 -12.96
CA GLY A 73 1.53 8.10 -12.72
C GLY A 73 2.31 6.91 -13.28
N GLY A 74 1.59 5.82 -13.49
CA GLY A 74 2.10 4.59 -14.07
C GLY A 74 3.01 3.76 -13.15
N VAL A 75 3.48 2.64 -13.68
CA VAL A 75 4.46 1.77 -13.04
C VAL A 75 5.77 1.82 -13.81
N TRP A 76 6.86 1.98 -13.08
CA TRP A 76 8.21 2.08 -13.61
C TRP A 76 9.06 0.92 -13.15
N ARG A 77 10.03 0.51 -13.95
CA ARG A 77 11.02 -0.51 -13.58
C ARG A 77 12.35 0.15 -13.33
N LEU A 78 12.86 0.01 -12.11
CA LEU A 78 14.16 0.50 -11.68
C LEU A 78 15.13 -0.67 -11.54
N ARG A 79 16.25 -0.63 -12.25
CA ARG A 79 17.36 -1.56 -12.06
C ARG A 79 18.29 -1.09 -10.93
N ARG A 80 19.08 -2.01 -10.40
CA ARG A 80 20.04 -1.68 -9.33
C ARG A 80 21.21 -0.81 -9.80
N ASP A 81 21.40 -0.67 -11.09
CA ASP A 81 22.36 0.28 -11.70
C ASP A 81 21.77 1.69 -11.87
N GLY A 82 20.56 1.95 -11.39
CA GLY A 82 19.86 3.23 -11.53
C GLY A 82 19.13 3.42 -12.84
N THR A 83 19.20 2.46 -13.77
CA THR A 83 18.47 2.54 -15.04
C THR A 83 16.98 2.43 -14.81
N LEU A 84 16.23 3.44 -15.27
CA LEU A 84 14.77 3.49 -15.21
C LEU A 84 14.15 3.19 -16.57
N ARG A 85 13.11 2.39 -16.62
CA ARG A 85 12.32 2.10 -17.81
C ARG A 85 10.83 2.10 -17.49
N PRO A 86 9.95 2.51 -18.43
CA PRO A 86 8.51 2.34 -18.25
C PRO A 86 8.18 0.84 -18.19
N PHE A 87 7.26 0.47 -17.30
CA PHE A 87 6.66 -0.88 -17.23
C PHE A 87 5.22 -0.84 -17.74
N LEU A 88 4.37 0.05 -17.18
CA LEU A 88 3.01 0.30 -17.64
C LEU A 88 2.66 1.76 -17.41
N GLN A 89 2.47 2.52 -18.50
CA GLN A 89 2.21 3.97 -18.45
C GLN A 89 0.79 4.33 -18.89
N GLU A 90 0.20 3.48 -19.70
CA GLU A 90 -1.12 3.69 -20.26
C GLU A 90 -1.89 2.38 -20.34
N LEU A 91 -3.21 2.47 -20.37
CA LEU A 91 -4.10 1.37 -20.63
C LEU A 91 -5.19 1.86 -21.59
N GLU A 92 -5.46 1.08 -22.66
CA GLU A 92 -6.44 1.44 -23.69
C GLU A 92 -6.25 2.87 -24.25
N LYS A 93 -5.00 3.28 -24.48
CA LYS A 93 -4.58 4.62 -24.93
C LYS A 93 -4.88 5.75 -23.94
N LYS A 94 -5.20 5.45 -22.70
CA LYS A 94 -5.40 6.41 -21.63
C LYS A 94 -4.24 6.33 -20.64
N ALA A 95 -3.56 7.46 -20.39
CA ALA A 95 -2.47 7.52 -19.42
C ALA A 95 -2.96 7.16 -18.02
N LEU A 96 -2.22 6.28 -17.34
CA LEU A 96 -2.53 5.91 -15.96
C LEU A 96 -2.37 7.14 -15.05
N PRO A 97 -3.30 7.33 -14.10
CA PRO A 97 -3.17 8.39 -13.10
C PRO A 97 -2.11 8.01 -12.05
N PRO A 98 -1.88 8.88 -11.03
CA PRO A 98 -1.05 8.53 -9.87
C PRO A 98 -1.38 7.13 -9.36
N THR A 99 -0.40 6.23 -9.46
CA THR A 99 -0.56 4.79 -9.21
C THR A 99 -0.13 4.48 -7.79
N ASN A 100 -1.00 3.81 -7.03
CA ASN A 100 -0.81 3.62 -5.61
C ASN A 100 0.09 2.42 -5.28
N PHE A 101 -0.25 1.24 -5.80
CA PHE A 101 0.41 0.01 -5.36
C PHE A 101 0.69 -0.93 -6.52
N VAL A 102 1.74 -1.74 -6.37
CA VAL A 102 2.12 -2.80 -7.31
C VAL A 102 2.57 -4.03 -6.55
N LEU A 103 2.08 -5.19 -6.96
CA LEU A 103 2.42 -6.49 -6.37
C LEU A 103 2.78 -7.50 -7.47
N ARG A 104 3.89 -8.21 -7.28
CA ARG A 104 4.24 -9.40 -8.09
C ARG A 104 3.74 -10.65 -7.40
N ASP A 105 3.02 -11.47 -8.16
CA ASP A 105 2.49 -12.76 -7.74
C ASP A 105 2.72 -13.79 -8.85
N GLY A 106 3.84 -14.48 -8.78
CA GLY A 106 4.28 -15.36 -9.86
C GLY A 106 4.44 -14.61 -11.19
N ASP A 107 3.72 -15.04 -12.23
CA ASP A 107 3.68 -14.39 -13.55
C ASP A 107 2.73 -13.19 -13.61
N ARG A 108 1.93 -12.98 -12.56
CA ARG A 108 0.96 -11.89 -12.47
C ARG A 108 1.57 -10.66 -11.82
N THR A 109 1.15 -9.49 -12.28
CA THR A 109 1.42 -8.21 -11.61
C THR A 109 0.10 -7.52 -11.38
N TRP A 110 -0.28 -7.35 -10.11
CA TRP A 110 -1.45 -6.63 -9.67
C TRP A 110 -1.06 -5.16 -9.43
N ILE A 111 -1.84 -4.24 -9.97
CA ILE A 111 -1.61 -2.79 -9.83
C ILE A 111 -2.90 -2.17 -9.35
N SER A 112 -2.86 -1.44 -8.24
CA SER A 112 -4.01 -0.68 -7.76
C SER A 112 -3.87 0.79 -8.09
N ILE A 113 -4.96 1.36 -8.53
CA ILE A 113 -5.11 2.78 -8.80
C ILE A 113 -6.25 3.31 -7.93
N SER A 114 -5.93 4.29 -7.09
CA SER A 114 -6.90 4.78 -6.10
C SER A 114 -8.08 5.50 -6.73
N THR A 115 -7.86 6.22 -7.84
CA THR A 115 -8.89 7.06 -8.47
C THR A 115 -8.43 7.56 -9.83
N TRP A 116 -9.37 7.86 -10.70
CA TRP A 116 -9.15 8.62 -11.93
C TRP A 116 -9.09 10.14 -11.70
N GLN A 117 -9.52 10.63 -10.52
CA GLN A 117 -9.57 12.07 -10.23
C GLN A 117 -8.17 12.72 -10.28
N ARG A 118 -8.10 13.90 -10.84
CA ARG A 118 -6.91 14.76 -10.88
C ARG A 118 -7.29 16.18 -10.46
N PRO A 119 -6.79 16.67 -9.32
CA PRO A 119 -5.90 16.02 -8.36
C PRO A 119 -6.60 14.90 -7.57
N ARG A 120 -5.85 13.87 -7.18
CA ARG A 120 -6.38 12.66 -6.55
C ARG A 120 -7.13 12.92 -5.22
N GLN A 121 -6.88 14.05 -4.58
CA GLN A 121 -7.57 14.45 -3.34
C GLN A 121 -9.08 14.69 -3.55
N GLN A 122 -9.53 14.90 -4.78
CA GLN A 122 -10.96 14.99 -5.09
C GLN A 122 -11.72 13.69 -4.79
N ALA A 123 -11.01 12.57 -4.70
CA ALA A 123 -11.58 11.28 -4.33
C ALA A 123 -11.57 11.00 -2.80
N TRP A 124 -11.08 11.91 -1.96
CA TRP A 124 -11.10 11.73 -0.51
C TRP A 124 -12.47 12.04 0.08
N ARG A 125 -13.47 11.31 -0.40
CA ARG A 125 -14.89 11.52 -0.09
C ARG A 125 -15.64 10.19 -0.05
N PRO A 126 -16.67 10.05 0.78
CA PRO A 126 -17.38 8.78 0.96
C PRO A 126 -18.00 8.21 -0.32
N HIS A 127 -18.44 9.10 -1.23
CA HIS A 127 -19.23 8.72 -2.43
C HIS A 127 -18.41 8.51 -3.70
N VAL A 128 -17.09 8.76 -3.69
CA VAL A 128 -16.24 8.56 -4.87
C VAL A 128 -15.76 7.12 -4.92
N ALA A 129 -16.16 6.41 -5.96
CA ALA A 129 -15.88 4.99 -6.18
C ALA A 129 -15.39 4.77 -7.62
N ASP A 130 -14.25 5.35 -7.97
CA ASP A 130 -13.65 5.27 -9.30
C ASP A 130 -12.25 4.63 -9.31
N GLY A 131 -11.87 4.04 -8.17
CA GLY A 131 -10.66 3.24 -8.06
C GLY A 131 -10.78 1.91 -8.79
N PHE A 132 -9.65 1.36 -9.22
CA PHE A 132 -9.64 0.14 -10.02
C PHE A 132 -8.36 -0.68 -9.81
N ILE A 133 -8.38 -1.93 -10.31
CA ILE A 133 -7.27 -2.87 -10.29
C ILE A 133 -6.93 -3.26 -11.72
N VAL A 134 -5.66 -3.16 -12.07
CA VAL A 134 -5.11 -3.66 -13.33
C VAL A 134 -4.34 -4.94 -13.05
N LEU A 135 -4.57 -5.95 -13.87
CA LEU A 135 -3.75 -7.15 -13.97
C LEU A 135 -2.87 -7.08 -15.21
N VAL A 136 -1.58 -7.33 -15.03
CA VAL A 136 -0.61 -7.54 -16.12
C VAL A 136 -0.13 -8.98 -16.03
N ASP A 137 -0.38 -9.76 -17.08
CA ASP A 137 0.02 -11.15 -17.22
C ASP A 137 0.39 -11.49 -18.67
N ARG A 138 0.42 -12.76 -19.04
CA ARG A 138 0.72 -13.21 -20.42
C ARG A 138 -0.33 -12.77 -21.45
N GLN A 139 -1.54 -12.39 -21.02
CA GLN A 139 -2.60 -11.89 -21.91
C GLN A 139 -2.49 -10.37 -22.14
N GLY A 140 -1.57 -9.70 -21.44
CA GLY A 140 -1.38 -8.25 -21.48
C GLY A 140 -1.92 -7.56 -20.23
N ALA A 141 -2.08 -6.24 -20.33
CA ALA A 141 -2.60 -5.41 -19.26
C ALA A 141 -4.10 -5.15 -19.46
N ARG A 142 -4.91 -5.31 -18.39
CA ARG A 142 -6.35 -5.05 -18.41
C ARG A 142 -6.89 -4.65 -17.05
N ILE A 143 -7.98 -3.90 -17.01
CA ILE A 143 -8.75 -3.65 -15.79
C ILE A 143 -9.51 -4.93 -15.45
N VAL A 144 -9.37 -5.40 -14.21
CA VAL A 144 -10.03 -6.63 -13.73
C VAL A 144 -11.03 -6.36 -12.61
N ALA A 145 -11.02 -5.18 -12.01
CA ALA A 145 -12.04 -4.68 -11.09
C ALA A 145 -12.05 -3.16 -11.09
N ASP A 146 -13.21 -2.56 -10.92
CA ASP A 146 -13.43 -1.12 -10.83
C ASP A 146 -14.51 -0.77 -9.79
N GLY A 147 -14.92 0.48 -9.72
CA GLY A 147 -15.94 0.93 -8.77
C GLY A 147 -15.50 0.77 -7.31
N LEU A 148 -14.20 0.97 -7.02
CA LEU A 148 -13.62 0.84 -5.69
C LEU A 148 -13.43 2.21 -5.03
N HIS A 149 -13.64 2.29 -3.71
CA HIS A 149 -13.56 3.55 -2.96
C HIS A 149 -12.13 3.82 -2.52
N TYR A 150 -11.30 4.35 -3.43
CA TYR A 150 -9.90 4.67 -3.20
C TYR A 150 -9.07 3.43 -2.92
N THR A 151 -8.86 2.63 -3.96
CA THR A 151 -8.09 1.37 -3.92
C THR A 151 -6.67 1.60 -3.43
N ASN A 152 -6.28 0.86 -2.41
CA ASN A 152 -4.94 0.91 -1.84
C ASN A 152 -4.22 -0.44 -2.02
N GLU A 153 -3.66 -1.06 -0.97
CA GLU A 153 -2.97 -2.33 -1.11
C GLU A 153 -3.91 -3.47 -1.53
N VAL A 154 -3.38 -4.38 -2.31
CA VAL A 154 -4.03 -5.62 -2.72
C VAL A 154 -3.13 -6.81 -2.40
N ARG A 155 -3.72 -7.94 -1.97
CA ARG A 155 -2.98 -9.18 -1.71
C ARG A 155 -3.80 -10.42 -2.01
N PRO A 156 -3.25 -11.39 -2.76
CA PRO A 156 -3.85 -12.71 -2.83
C PRO A 156 -3.73 -13.41 -1.47
N ASP A 157 -4.71 -14.22 -1.13
CA ASP A 157 -4.61 -15.12 0.02
C ASP A 157 -3.60 -16.24 -0.24
N SER A 158 -3.24 -17.00 0.79
CA SER A 158 -2.27 -18.11 0.67
C SER A 158 -2.72 -19.24 -0.27
N THR A 159 -4.01 -19.31 -0.59
CA THR A 159 -4.57 -20.30 -1.53
C THR A 159 -4.53 -19.83 -2.98
N GLY A 160 -4.27 -18.53 -3.22
CA GLY A 160 -4.33 -17.90 -4.55
C GLY A 160 -5.74 -17.85 -5.15
N ARG A 161 -6.78 -18.09 -4.34
CA ARG A 161 -8.17 -18.09 -4.82
C ARG A 161 -8.88 -16.74 -4.64
N TRP A 162 -8.42 -15.92 -3.70
CA TRP A 162 -9.02 -14.65 -3.41
C TRP A 162 -7.98 -13.53 -3.44
N LEU A 163 -8.32 -12.41 -4.07
CA LEU A 163 -7.59 -11.16 -3.97
C LEU A 163 -8.30 -10.25 -2.96
N TYR A 164 -7.62 -9.91 -1.89
CA TYR A 164 -8.09 -8.95 -0.90
C TYR A 164 -7.66 -7.55 -1.30
N VAL A 165 -8.54 -6.58 -1.08
CA VAL A 165 -8.40 -5.20 -1.52
C VAL A 165 -8.76 -4.25 -0.39
N VAL A 166 -7.87 -3.33 -0.09
CA VAL A 166 -8.15 -2.23 0.82
C VAL A 166 -8.81 -1.08 0.06
N GLU A 167 -9.95 -0.61 0.57
CA GLU A 167 -10.65 0.57 0.07
C GLU A 167 -10.64 1.65 1.16
N THR A 168 -9.64 2.56 1.12
CA THR A 168 -9.34 3.51 2.21
C THR A 168 -10.52 4.39 2.56
N PHE A 169 -11.13 5.06 1.59
CA PHE A 169 -12.29 5.93 1.82
C PHE A 169 -13.63 5.21 1.76
N GLY A 170 -13.63 3.94 1.38
CA GLY A 170 -14.72 3.01 1.63
C GLY A 170 -14.72 2.43 3.04
N ARG A 171 -13.64 2.66 3.81
CA ARG A 171 -13.43 2.12 5.17
C ARG A 171 -13.71 0.63 5.26
N ARG A 172 -13.19 -0.13 4.29
CA ARG A 172 -13.48 -1.55 4.21
C ARG A 172 -12.35 -2.34 3.57
N VAL A 173 -12.38 -3.63 3.81
CA VAL A 173 -11.64 -4.61 3.06
C VAL A 173 -12.65 -5.42 2.24
N SER A 174 -12.46 -5.40 0.94
CA SER A 174 -13.19 -6.24 -0.01
C SER A 174 -12.32 -7.41 -0.47
N ARG A 175 -12.93 -8.45 -1.01
CA ARG A 175 -12.21 -9.52 -1.70
C ARG A 175 -12.92 -9.93 -2.97
N PHE A 176 -12.16 -10.46 -3.90
CA PHE A 176 -12.64 -10.95 -5.19
C PHE A 176 -12.13 -12.37 -5.41
N ARG A 177 -12.94 -13.19 -6.03
CA ARG A 177 -12.50 -14.49 -6.52
C ARG A 177 -11.55 -14.30 -7.69
N ILE A 178 -10.40 -14.97 -7.66
CA ILE A 178 -9.47 -14.98 -8.79
C ILE A 178 -9.83 -16.16 -9.70
N ALA A 179 -10.30 -15.88 -10.89
CA ALA A 179 -10.56 -16.89 -11.92
C ALA A 179 -9.25 -17.46 -12.49
N VAL A 180 -9.33 -18.57 -13.20
CA VAL A 180 -8.17 -19.25 -13.81
C VAL A 180 -7.39 -18.30 -14.75
N ASN A 181 -8.11 -17.51 -15.53
CA ASN A 181 -7.53 -16.49 -16.43
C ASN A 181 -7.05 -15.22 -15.71
N GLY A 182 -7.18 -15.15 -14.38
CA GLY A 182 -6.78 -14.01 -13.56
C GLY A 182 -7.83 -12.92 -13.40
N ASP A 183 -8.96 -12.99 -14.08
CA ASP A 183 -10.04 -12.03 -13.89
C ASP A 183 -10.63 -12.12 -12.49
N LEU A 184 -11.15 -10.99 -12.00
CA LEU A 184 -11.74 -10.89 -10.67
C LEU A 184 -13.27 -10.97 -10.77
N THR A 185 -13.85 -11.86 -9.97
CA THR A 185 -15.29 -12.12 -9.90
C THR A 185 -15.76 -12.17 -8.45
N GLU A 186 -17.04 -12.35 -8.21
CA GLU A 186 -17.61 -12.59 -6.88
C GLU A 186 -17.09 -11.58 -5.82
N ARG A 187 -17.34 -10.27 -6.07
CA ARG A 187 -16.95 -9.22 -5.11
C ARG A 187 -17.72 -9.38 -3.80
N GLU A 188 -17.01 -9.43 -2.71
CA GLU A 188 -17.54 -9.46 -1.36
C GLU A 188 -16.92 -8.36 -0.50
N VAL A 189 -17.71 -7.71 0.35
CA VAL A 189 -17.21 -6.89 1.44
C VAL A 189 -16.95 -7.82 2.62
N LEU A 190 -15.67 -8.07 2.91
CA LEU A 190 -15.27 -8.94 4.02
C LEU A 190 -15.48 -8.25 5.37
N LEU A 191 -15.14 -6.97 5.43
CA LEU A 191 -15.11 -6.21 6.68
C LEU A 191 -15.34 -4.73 6.39
N THR A 192 -16.27 -4.13 7.14
CA THR A 192 -16.44 -2.68 7.22
C THR A 192 -15.89 -2.19 8.55
N LEU A 193 -15.04 -1.16 8.50
CA LEU A 193 -14.42 -0.56 9.65
C LEU A 193 -15.25 0.63 10.15
N GLY A 194 -15.30 0.80 11.46
CA GLY A 194 -15.98 1.94 12.09
C GLY A 194 -15.20 3.24 11.97
N ASP A 195 -15.74 4.28 12.57
CA ASP A 195 -15.18 5.62 12.59
C ASP A 195 -13.72 5.64 13.07
N GLY A 196 -12.95 6.58 12.54
CA GLY A 196 -11.52 6.73 12.78
C GLY A 196 -10.64 5.76 11.99
N ASN A 197 -11.21 4.69 11.43
CA ASN A 197 -10.43 3.68 10.73
C ASN A 197 -10.46 3.88 9.21
N PHE A 198 -9.33 4.31 8.68
CA PHE A 198 -9.08 4.45 7.24
C PHE A 198 -8.01 3.41 6.86
N PRO A 199 -8.41 2.22 6.37
CA PRO A 199 -7.47 1.16 6.07
C PRO A 199 -6.54 1.54 4.93
N ASP A 200 -5.28 1.10 4.99
CA ASP A 200 -4.26 1.45 4.01
C ASP A 200 -3.51 0.20 3.51
N GLY A 201 -2.78 -0.50 4.38
CA GLY A 201 -2.08 -1.73 4.05
C GLY A 201 -2.73 -2.97 4.63
N LEU A 202 -2.42 -4.12 4.04
CA LEU A 202 -2.87 -5.41 4.54
C LEU A 202 -1.82 -6.51 4.38
N ALA A 203 -1.80 -7.44 5.33
CA ALA A 203 -0.99 -8.67 5.25
C ALA A 203 -1.75 -9.85 5.83
N PHE A 204 -1.29 -11.06 5.51
CA PHE A 204 -1.73 -12.31 6.14
C PHE A 204 -0.63 -12.84 7.05
N ASP A 205 -1.02 -13.30 8.23
CA ASP A 205 -0.12 -14.11 9.04
C ASP A 205 -0.16 -15.58 8.63
N ARG A 206 0.63 -16.42 9.31
CA ARG A 206 0.71 -17.87 9.01
C ARG A 206 -0.59 -18.63 9.22
N GLN A 207 -1.51 -18.09 10.02
CA GLN A 207 -2.84 -18.66 10.27
C GLN A 207 -3.88 -18.17 9.25
N GLY A 208 -3.48 -17.29 8.33
CA GLY A 208 -4.39 -16.69 7.32
C GLY A 208 -5.26 -15.57 7.88
N ARG A 209 -4.97 -15.06 9.08
CA ARG A 209 -5.66 -13.91 9.64
C ARG A 209 -5.23 -12.64 8.92
N VAL A 210 -6.18 -11.73 8.70
CA VAL A 210 -5.93 -10.48 7.99
C VAL A 210 -5.48 -9.40 8.96
N TRP A 211 -4.31 -8.82 8.72
CA TRP A 211 -3.80 -7.69 9.46
C TRP A 211 -3.92 -6.43 8.60
N ILE A 212 -4.40 -5.34 9.19
CA ILE A 212 -4.79 -4.13 8.48
C ILE A 212 -4.24 -2.94 9.25
N THR A 213 -3.54 -2.04 8.56
CA THR A 213 -3.16 -0.74 9.12
C THR A 213 -4.30 0.25 8.94
N SER A 214 -4.47 1.13 9.90
CA SER A 214 -5.37 2.28 9.82
C SER A 214 -4.57 3.58 9.85
N LEU A 215 -4.63 4.29 8.76
CA LEU A 215 -3.83 5.48 8.46
C LEU A 215 -4.05 6.61 9.47
N ILE A 216 -5.30 6.97 9.74
CA ILE A 216 -5.66 8.16 10.54
C ILE A 216 -5.56 7.89 12.02
N SER A 217 -6.00 6.71 12.46
CA SER A 217 -6.02 6.35 13.88
C SER A 217 -4.74 5.69 14.36
N ASN A 218 -3.71 5.52 13.52
CA ASN A 218 -2.49 4.79 13.87
C ASN A 218 -2.75 3.44 14.55
N ARG A 219 -3.72 2.68 14.03
CA ARG A 219 -4.06 1.35 14.55
C ARG A 219 -3.52 0.26 13.65
N LEU A 220 -3.08 -0.81 14.25
CA LEU A 220 -2.89 -2.10 13.61
C LEU A 220 -4.02 -3.02 14.08
N LEU A 221 -4.84 -3.43 13.15
CA LEU A 221 -6.02 -4.25 13.38
C LEU A 221 -5.77 -5.68 12.88
N ARG A 222 -6.40 -6.67 13.53
CA ARG A 222 -6.38 -8.06 13.09
C ARG A 222 -7.81 -8.58 13.00
N PHE A 223 -8.16 -9.08 11.83
CA PHE A 223 -9.45 -9.73 11.57
C PHE A 223 -9.25 -11.24 11.48
N ASP A 224 -10.02 -11.97 12.28
CA ASP A 224 -10.03 -13.42 12.38
C ASP A 224 -11.45 -13.94 12.58
N SER A 225 -11.93 -14.74 11.63
CA SER A 225 -13.19 -15.47 11.74
C SER A 225 -14.38 -14.60 12.20
N GLY A 226 -14.52 -13.40 11.63
CA GLY A 226 -15.60 -12.45 11.96
C GLY A 226 -15.31 -11.53 13.13
N ARG A 227 -14.17 -11.68 13.81
CA ARG A 227 -13.77 -10.82 14.94
C ARG A 227 -12.66 -9.87 14.53
N LEU A 228 -12.87 -8.57 14.78
CA LEU A 228 -11.85 -7.54 14.66
C LEU A 228 -11.23 -7.24 16.02
N SER A 229 -9.91 -7.16 16.09
CA SER A 229 -9.15 -6.85 17.30
C SER A 229 -8.09 -5.79 17.01
N THR A 230 -7.91 -4.83 17.93
CA THR A 230 -6.81 -3.86 17.88
C THR A 230 -5.57 -4.50 18.51
N MET A 231 -4.50 -4.57 17.73
CA MET A 231 -3.22 -5.18 18.13
C MET A 231 -2.19 -4.15 18.57
N LEU A 232 -2.28 -2.94 18.02
CA LEU A 232 -1.44 -1.80 18.35
C LEU A 232 -2.26 -0.54 18.09
N GLU A 233 -2.08 0.48 18.92
CA GLU A 233 -2.65 1.81 18.67
C GLU A 233 -1.78 2.91 19.29
N ASP A 234 -1.78 4.06 18.64
CA ASP A 234 -1.15 5.31 19.11
C ASP A 234 -2.02 6.49 18.59
N VAL A 235 -3.20 6.61 19.18
CA VAL A 235 -4.30 7.45 18.69
C VAL A 235 -4.24 8.84 19.31
N ASN A 236 -4.46 9.86 18.48
CA ASN A 236 -4.87 11.18 18.93
C ASN A 236 -6.36 11.36 18.59
N GLU A 237 -7.23 11.25 19.60
CA GLU A 237 -8.68 11.24 19.41
C GLU A 237 -9.21 12.57 18.85
N ASP A 238 -8.63 13.72 19.25
CA ASP A 238 -9.03 15.03 18.72
C ASP A 238 -8.71 15.16 17.23
N TYR A 239 -7.54 14.64 16.83
CA TYR A 239 -7.15 14.58 15.43
C TYR A 239 -8.08 13.68 14.63
N VAL A 240 -8.37 12.48 15.11
CA VAL A 240 -9.30 11.55 14.47
C VAL A 240 -10.67 12.21 14.32
N ALA A 241 -11.21 12.82 15.36
CA ALA A 241 -12.50 13.52 15.30
C ALA A 241 -12.51 14.67 14.29
N ALA A 242 -11.41 15.40 14.16
CA ALA A 242 -11.29 16.48 13.17
C ALA A 242 -11.29 15.92 11.74
N VAL A 243 -10.55 14.85 11.48
CA VAL A 243 -10.52 14.18 10.18
C VAL A 243 -11.89 13.58 9.82
N GLU A 244 -12.57 12.96 10.79
CA GLU A 244 -13.93 12.43 10.61
C GLU A 244 -14.92 13.51 10.15
N ARG A 245 -14.94 14.64 10.84
CA ARG A 245 -15.80 15.77 10.46
C ARG A 245 -15.49 16.28 9.05
N ALA A 246 -14.19 16.41 8.72
CA ALA A 246 -13.77 16.82 7.40
C ALA A 246 -14.17 15.81 6.32
N PHE A 247 -14.00 14.51 6.58
CA PHE A 247 -14.36 13.43 5.67
C PHE A 247 -15.88 13.39 5.43
N ALA A 248 -16.69 13.43 6.49
CA ALA A 248 -18.15 13.38 6.42
C ALA A 248 -18.73 14.52 5.58
N THR A 249 -18.11 15.71 5.63
CA THR A 249 -18.55 16.89 4.86
C THR A 249 -17.88 17.02 3.49
N GLY A 250 -17.03 16.04 3.08
CA GLY A 250 -16.26 16.11 1.84
C GLY A 250 -15.16 17.17 1.85
N GLY A 251 -14.79 17.69 3.02
CA GLY A 251 -13.78 18.72 3.22
C GLY A 251 -12.38 18.21 3.52
N MET A 252 -12.15 16.89 3.39
CA MET A 252 -10.82 16.32 3.65
C MET A 252 -9.79 16.85 2.64
N ARG A 253 -8.61 17.26 3.14
CA ARG A 253 -7.52 17.88 2.37
C ARG A 253 -6.16 17.31 2.82
N LYS A 254 -5.08 17.73 2.13
CA LYS A 254 -3.70 17.28 2.42
C LYS A 254 -3.28 17.54 3.87
N GLU A 255 -3.72 18.63 4.45
CA GLU A 255 -3.40 19.00 5.84
C GLU A 255 -3.89 17.96 6.84
N HIS A 256 -4.97 17.23 6.51
CA HIS A 256 -5.49 16.12 7.30
C HIS A 256 -4.65 14.83 7.18
N LEU A 257 -3.60 14.84 6.38
CA LEU A 257 -2.55 13.80 6.31
C LEU A 257 -1.19 14.39 6.71
N GLY A 258 -1.17 15.53 7.40
CA GLY A 258 0.03 16.06 8.02
C GLY A 258 0.45 15.27 9.26
N PRO A 259 1.62 15.57 9.86
CA PRO A 259 2.06 14.88 11.08
C PRO A 259 1.01 14.90 12.18
N ILE A 260 0.80 13.77 12.85
CA ILE A 260 -0.19 13.63 13.92
C ILE A 260 0.42 14.14 15.24
N PRO A 261 -0.12 15.19 15.86
CA PRO A 261 0.43 15.74 17.09
C PRO A 261 0.38 14.72 18.24
N GLY A 262 1.45 14.68 19.05
CA GLY A 262 1.49 13.91 20.29
C GLY A 262 1.57 12.39 20.13
N THR A 263 1.74 11.89 18.90
CA THR A 263 1.90 10.45 18.63
C THR A 263 3.33 10.13 18.23
N ARG A 264 3.77 8.89 18.49
CA ARG A 264 5.05 8.35 18.02
C ARG A 264 4.93 7.73 16.64
N LEU A 265 3.77 7.13 16.35
CA LEU A 265 3.44 6.61 15.04
C LEU A 265 2.87 7.73 14.18
N GLN A 266 3.26 7.74 12.91
CA GLN A 266 2.94 8.87 12.01
C GLN A 266 2.28 8.36 10.73
N HIS A 267 0.99 8.05 10.83
CA HIS A 267 0.17 7.42 9.77
C HIS A 267 0.71 6.05 9.35
N LEU A 268 0.27 5.01 10.03
CA LEU A 268 0.58 3.64 9.65
C LEU A 268 -0.03 3.30 8.30
N THR A 269 0.83 2.85 7.36
CA THR A 269 0.45 2.60 5.97
C THR A 269 0.51 1.15 5.57
N SER A 270 1.62 0.47 5.77
CA SER A 270 1.82 -0.90 5.32
C SER A 270 2.17 -1.81 6.49
N VAL A 271 1.90 -3.10 6.36
CA VAL A 271 2.33 -4.12 7.30
C VAL A 271 2.93 -5.30 6.56
N ALA A 272 4.07 -5.79 7.03
CA ALA A 272 4.70 -7.00 6.51
C ALA A 272 5.30 -7.82 7.65
N PHE A 273 5.35 -9.15 7.48
CA PHE A 273 5.93 -10.05 8.46
C PHE A 273 7.35 -10.46 8.07
N SER A 274 8.20 -10.73 9.08
CA SER A 274 9.46 -11.43 8.88
C SER A 274 9.22 -12.83 8.27
N ALA A 275 10.23 -13.39 7.61
CA ALA A 275 10.12 -14.71 6.97
C ALA A 275 9.74 -15.82 7.95
N ASP A 276 10.14 -15.70 9.23
CA ASP A 276 9.75 -16.61 10.32
C ASP A 276 8.44 -16.22 11.03
N ALA A 277 7.83 -15.09 10.64
CA ALA A 277 6.62 -14.50 11.21
C ALA A 277 6.71 -14.20 12.73
N THR A 278 7.91 -14.00 13.27
CA THR A 278 8.12 -13.61 14.67
C THR A 278 8.10 -12.10 14.87
N GLU A 279 8.34 -11.35 13.80
CA GLU A 279 8.34 -9.89 13.79
C GLU A 279 7.41 -9.36 12.71
N LEU A 280 6.95 -8.14 12.88
CA LEU A 280 6.24 -7.37 11.88
C LEU A 280 6.91 -6.01 11.70
N TYR A 281 6.75 -5.47 10.50
CA TYR A 281 7.28 -4.19 10.08
C TYR A 281 6.13 -3.32 9.57
N LEU A 282 6.09 -2.07 10.02
CA LEU A 282 5.04 -1.12 9.70
C LEU A 282 5.63 0.07 8.96
N GLY A 283 5.05 0.38 7.82
CA GLY A 283 5.34 1.59 7.04
C GLY A 283 4.63 2.82 7.59
N SER A 284 5.06 4.00 7.15
CA SER A 284 4.52 5.27 7.62
C SER A 284 4.62 6.35 6.54
N LEU A 285 3.70 7.34 6.58
CA LEU A 285 3.78 8.51 5.71
C LEU A 285 4.88 9.49 6.13
N HIS A 286 5.09 9.69 7.43
CA HIS A 286 5.92 10.78 7.93
C HIS A 286 7.08 10.36 8.83
N ALA A 287 7.22 9.06 9.13
CA ALA A 287 8.41 8.60 9.83
C ALA A 287 9.60 8.49 8.86
N ASP A 288 10.78 8.69 9.39
CA ASP A 288 12.05 8.46 8.70
C ASP A 288 12.65 7.07 8.97
N CYS A 289 11.84 6.18 9.52
CA CYS A 289 12.17 4.80 9.84
C CYS A 289 10.97 3.88 9.59
N VAL A 290 11.19 2.57 9.55
CA VAL A 290 10.16 1.53 9.64
C VAL A 290 9.98 1.17 11.12
N TYR A 291 8.74 0.98 11.54
CA TYR A 291 8.49 0.49 12.90
C TYR A 291 8.54 -1.04 12.92
N ARG A 292 9.32 -1.59 13.85
CA ARG A 292 9.44 -3.03 14.06
C ARG A 292 8.82 -3.42 15.41
N ALA A 293 8.00 -4.46 15.40
CA ALA A 293 7.39 -5.03 16.60
C ALA A 293 7.43 -6.56 16.56
N LYS A 294 7.42 -7.19 17.75
CA LYS A 294 7.25 -8.64 17.87
C LYS A 294 5.79 -9.02 17.68
N VAL A 295 5.56 -10.13 17.01
CA VAL A 295 4.22 -10.71 16.90
C VAL A 295 3.90 -11.39 18.23
N THR A 296 2.98 -10.80 18.99
CA THR A 296 2.41 -11.46 20.18
C THR A 296 1.37 -12.48 19.75
N LYS A 297 1.43 -13.67 20.36
CA LYS A 297 0.52 -14.81 20.08
C LYS A 297 -0.92 -14.48 20.41
#